data_8e542c16d79d190966a6e8f87eed112f
#
_entry.id   8e542c16d79d190966a6e8f87eed112f
#
_cell.length_a   1.000
_cell.length_b   1.000
_cell.length_c   1.000
_cell.angle_alpha   90.00
_cell.angle_beta   90.00
_cell.angle_gamma   90.00
#
_symmetry.space_group_name_H-M   'P 1'
#
loop_
_entity.id
_entity.type
_entity.pdbx_description
1 polymer ?
#
loop_
_entity_poly.entity_id
_entity_poly.type
_entity_poly.pdbx_seq_one_letter_code
_entity_poly.pdbx_strand_id
1 'polypeptide(L)'
;DQIQAAYDAVLLDYIKRHDIELKPNWHFSGCSFSKYTDQVDVLDNKMTMQYHTDFIISERDMPGSKFQLTCTMYINDNYDGGDIEFFVNGDIINHKPQAGDILVFPSDDPYFHGVKTIYNGEKFFVRNFVMYTFPGTKEWLDNQLKFGAYRWAKEELKRIEHDDPR
;
A
#
# COMPACT_ATOMS: atom_id res chain seq x y z
N ASP A 1 13.06 -1.10 15.74
CA ASP A 1 12.99 0.16 14.99
C ASP A 1 11.76 0.94 15.46
N GLN A 2 11.96 2.21 15.89
CA GLN A 2 10.89 3.02 16.50
C GLN A 2 9.75 3.33 15.52
N ILE A 3 10.08 3.53 14.24
CA ILE A 3 9.07 3.80 13.20
C ILE A 3 8.18 2.56 13.00
N GLN A 4 8.76 1.39 12.89
CA GLN A 4 7.99 0.15 12.76
C GLN A 4 7.08 -0.05 13.96
N ALA A 5 7.59 0.14 15.19
CA ALA A 5 6.78 -0.01 16.39
C ALA A 5 5.59 1.00 16.45
N ALA A 6 5.79 2.22 15.96
CA ALA A 6 4.70 3.20 15.87
C ALA A 6 3.62 2.77 14.86
N TYR A 7 4.03 2.26 13.70
CA TYR A 7 3.09 1.70 12.71
C TYR A 7 2.31 0.53 13.27
N ASP A 8 3.00 -0.43 13.87
CA ASP A 8 2.37 -1.63 14.43
C ASP A 8 1.32 -1.26 15.47
N ALA A 9 1.65 -0.31 16.35
CA ALA A 9 0.72 0.18 17.37
C ALA A 9 -0.53 0.83 16.77
N VAL A 10 -0.36 1.72 15.78
CA VAL A 10 -1.48 2.41 15.12
C VAL A 10 -2.33 1.45 14.32
N LEU A 11 -1.73 0.54 13.56
CA LEU A 11 -2.46 -0.45 12.77
C LEU A 11 -3.24 -1.42 13.64
N LEU A 12 -2.65 -1.91 14.73
CA LEU A 12 -3.33 -2.80 15.66
C LEU A 12 -4.50 -2.09 16.39
N ASP A 13 -4.32 -0.83 16.75
CA ASP A 13 -5.40 -0.02 17.34
C ASP A 13 -6.54 0.21 16.33
N TYR A 14 -6.21 0.54 15.06
CA TYR A 14 -7.19 0.68 13.99
C TYR A 14 -7.98 -0.61 13.75
N ILE A 15 -7.28 -1.74 13.61
CA ILE A 15 -7.89 -3.07 13.43
C ILE A 15 -8.88 -3.36 14.56
N LYS A 16 -8.48 -3.11 15.79
CA LYS A 16 -9.32 -3.33 16.96
C LYS A 16 -10.54 -2.41 17.02
N ARG A 17 -10.37 -1.11 16.75
CA ARG A 17 -11.46 -0.12 16.80
C ARG A 17 -12.54 -0.36 15.74
N HIS A 18 -12.14 -0.85 14.58
CA HIS A 18 -13.02 -1.04 13.44
C HIS A 18 -13.44 -2.50 13.23
N ASP A 19 -13.08 -3.38 14.18
CA ASP A 19 -13.39 -4.82 14.14
C ASP A 19 -13.00 -5.46 12.79
N ILE A 20 -11.78 -5.12 12.32
CA ILE A 20 -11.29 -5.59 11.03
C ILE A 20 -10.88 -7.06 11.13
N GLU A 21 -11.54 -7.91 10.39
CA GLU A 21 -11.13 -9.31 10.23
C GLU A 21 -9.91 -9.39 9.32
N LEU A 22 -8.77 -9.78 9.89
CA LEU A 22 -7.55 -10.00 9.14
C LEU A 22 -7.62 -11.33 8.38
N LYS A 23 -7.17 -11.32 7.12
CA LYS A 23 -7.10 -12.52 6.30
C LYS A 23 -6.04 -13.50 6.84
N PRO A 24 -6.20 -14.81 6.63
CA PRO A 24 -5.16 -15.77 6.99
C PRO A 24 -3.79 -15.39 6.38
N ASN A 25 -2.72 -15.71 7.08
CA ASN A 25 -1.34 -15.39 6.67
C ASN A 25 -1.07 -13.89 6.47
N TRP A 26 -1.76 -13.05 7.23
CA TRP A 26 -1.47 -11.63 7.24
C TRP A 26 -0.12 -11.32 7.90
N HIS A 27 0.49 -10.24 7.45
CA HIS A 27 1.74 -9.72 7.99
C HIS A 27 1.90 -8.24 7.62
N PHE A 28 2.83 -7.56 8.25
CA PHE A 28 3.22 -6.21 7.84
C PHE A 28 4.22 -6.27 6.67
N SER A 29 4.06 -5.37 5.70
CA SER A 29 4.98 -5.28 4.55
C SER A 29 6.38 -4.79 4.93
N GLY A 30 6.50 -4.16 6.09
CA GLY A 30 7.65 -3.34 6.46
C GLY A 30 7.56 -1.91 5.91
N CYS A 31 8.41 -1.02 6.45
CA CYS A 31 8.39 0.39 6.11
C CYS A 31 9.08 0.67 4.78
N SER A 32 8.40 1.41 3.90
CA SER A 32 8.92 1.90 2.62
C SER A 32 8.93 3.42 2.61
N PHE A 33 10.11 4.02 2.49
CA PHE A 33 10.28 5.47 2.36
C PHE A 33 10.00 5.92 0.94
N SER A 34 9.28 7.01 0.81
CA SER A 34 8.89 7.58 -0.46
C SER A 34 9.03 9.10 -0.46
N LYS A 35 9.30 9.64 -1.63
CA LYS A 35 9.38 11.08 -1.88
C LYS A 35 8.60 11.43 -3.13
N TYR A 36 7.80 12.47 -3.05
CA TYR A 36 7.25 13.17 -4.21
C TYR A 36 7.92 14.54 -4.31
N THR A 37 8.28 14.90 -5.52
CA THR A 37 8.89 16.20 -5.84
C THR A 37 7.91 17.06 -6.61
N ASP A 38 8.23 18.34 -6.74
CA ASP A 38 7.53 19.28 -7.60
C ASP A 38 7.40 18.72 -9.03
N GLN A 39 6.18 18.72 -9.57
CA GLN A 39 5.84 18.16 -10.88
C GLN A 39 4.95 19.11 -11.71
N VAL A 40 4.96 20.40 -11.40
CA VAL A 40 4.08 21.39 -12.03
C VAL A 40 4.19 21.36 -13.56
N ASP A 41 5.38 21.10 -14.08
CA ASP A 41 5.65 21.13 -15.52
C ASP A 41 5.38 19.78 -16.24
N VAL A 42 5.01 18.73 -15.51
CA VAL A 42 4.99 17.36 -16.04
C VAL A 42 3.58 16.77 -16.20
N LEU A 43 2.59 17.28 -15.45
CA LEU A 43 1.27 16.67 -15.38
C LEU A 43 0.14 17.63 -15.76
N ASP A 44 -0.47 17.41 -16.91
CA ASP A 44 -1.67 18.13 -17.36
C ASP A 44 -2.91 17.92 -16.49
N ASN A 45 -2.92 16.88 -15.65
CA ASN A 45 -4.09 16.42 -14.91
C ASN A 45 -4.14 16.80 -13.43
N LYS A 46 -3.21 17.60 -12.95
CA LYS A 46 -3.14 18.10 -11.57
C LYS A 46 -3.05 17.01 -10.49
N MET A 47 -2.55 15.83 -10.82
CA MET A 47 -2.38 14.70 -9.91
C MET A 47 -0.95 14.17 -9.97
N THR A 48 -0.27 14.11 -8.81
CA THR A 48 1.02 13.42 -8.67
C THR A 48 0.84 11.91 -8.74
N MET A 49 -0.25 11.40 -8.14
CA MET A 49 -0.65 10.02 -8.25
C MET A 49 -2.11 9.93 -8.67
N GLN A 50 -2.36 9.21 -9.76
CA GLN A 50 -3.71 8.99 -10.28
C GLN A 50 -4.56 8.19 -9.30
N TYR A 51 -5.89 8.32 -9.42
CA TYR A 51 -6.83 7.55 -8.62
C TYR A 51 -6.65 6.04 -8.82
N HIS A 52 -6.58 5.33 -7.71
CA HIS A 52 -6.45 3.87 -7.65
C HIS A 52 -6.92 3.35 -6.30
N THR A 53 -7.05 2.04 -6.17
CA THR A 53 -7.00 1.34 -4.88
C THR A 53 -5.64 0.67 -4.74
N ASP A 54 -5.09 0.60 -3.54
CA ASP A 54 -3.81 -0.08 -3.33
C ASP A 54 -3.93 -1.60 -3.54
N PHE A 55 -5.13 -2.15 -3.36
CA PHE A 55 -5.42 -3.54 -3.66
C PHE A 55 -5.11 -3.88 -5.13
N ILE A 56 -5.58 -3.07 -6.08
CA ILE A 56 -5.31 -3.26 -7.52
C ILE A 56 -3.80 -3.16 -7.82
N ILE A 57 -3.10 -2.23 -7.17
CA ILE A 57 -1.64 -2.12 -7.32
C ILE A 57 -0.97 -3.41 -6.84
N SER A 58 -1.38 -3.95 -5.68
CA SER A 58 -0.80 -5.19 -5.18
C SER A 58 -1.06 -6.38 -6.12
N GLU A 59 -2.22 -6.41 -6.79
CA GLU A 59 -2.52 -7.44 -7.80
C GLU A 59 -1.57 -7.42 -8.98
N ARG A 60 -1.24 -6.22 -9.44
CA ARG A 60 -0.36 -6.02 -10.60
C ARG A 60 1.11 -6.27 -10.24
N ASP A 61 1.57 -5.70 -9.14
CA ASP A 61 2.99 -5.54 -8.85
C ASP A 61 3.51 -6.57 -7.82
N MET A 62 2.61 -7.21 -7.07
CA MET A 62 2.95 -8.18 -6.01
C MET A 62 2.08 -9.43 -6.11
N PRO A 63 2.23 -10.22 -7.18
CA PRO A 63 1.43 -11.44 -7.34
C PRO A 63 1.63 -12.39 -6.16
N GLY A 64 0.52 -12.82 -5.55
CA GLY A 64 0.49 -13.68 -4.36
C GLY A 64 0.40 -12.96 -3.03
N SER A 65 0.49 -11.65 -3.05
CA SER A 65 0.24 -10.83 -1.87
C SER A 65 -0.81 -9.77 -2.20
N LYS A 66 -1.70 -9.53 -1.25
CA LYS A 66 -2.73 -8.50 -1.37
C LYS A 66 -2.65 -7.54 -0.20
N PHE A 67 -2.79 -6.25 -0.47
CA PHE A 67 -2.90 -5.25 0.57
C PHE A 67 -4.32 -5.25 1.14
N GLN A 68 -4.44 -5.36 2.45
CA GLN A 68 -5.70 -5.28 3.18
C GLN A 68 -5.91 -3.90 3.81
N LEU A 69 -4.87 -3.36 4.45
CA LEU A 69 -4.87 -2.01 4.99
C LEU A 69 -3.64 -1.24 4.51
N THR A 70 -3.84 0.01 4.19
CA THR A 70 -2.80 0.97 3.87
C THR A 70 -2.55 1.87 5.07
N CYS A 71 -1.29 2.12 5.37
CA CYS A 71 -0.88 3.02 6.43
C CYS A 71 0.24 3.93 5.94
N THR A 72 0.03 5.24 6.00
CA THR A 72 1.01 6.24 5.55
C THR A 72 1.29 7.24 6.66
N MET A 73 2.56 7.34 7.05
CA MET A 73 3.07 8.38 7.97
C MET A 73 3.67 9.52 7.15
N TYR A 74 3.25 10.74 7.42
CA TYR A 74 3.77 11.93 6.75
C TYR A 74 4.89 12.55 7.56
N ILE A 75 6.06 12.74 6.93
CA ILE A 75 7.28 13.18 7.61
C ILE A 75 7.35 14.70 7.67
N ASN A 76 6.82 15.40 6.66
CA ASN A 76 6.85 16.84 6.57
C ASN A 76 5.57 17.39 5.94
N ASP A 77 5.36 18.68 6.08
CA ASP A 77 4.23 19.45 5.55
C ASP A 77 4.63 20.78 4.89
N ASN A 78 5.94 21.02 4.75
CA ASN A 78 6.50 22.24 4.16
C ASN A 78 6.55 22.19 2.62
N TYR A 79 5.41 21.89 2.00
CA TYR A 79 5.18 21.87 0.56
C TYR A 79 3.76 22.36 0.25
N ASP A 80 3.52 22.80 -0.98
CA ASP A 80 2.19 23.16 -1.45
C ASP A 80 1.56 22.02 -2.25
N GLY A 81 0.22 21.94 -2.29
CA GLY A 81 -0.50 20.85 -2.90
C GLY A 81 -0.32 19.53 -2.14
N GLY A 82 -0.30 18.43 -2.87
CA GLY A 82 -0.01 17.11 -2.31
C GLY A 82 -1.07 16.54 -1.38
N ASP A 83 -2.28 17.11 -1.40
CA ASP A 83 -3.43 16.58 -0.67
C ASP A 83 -3.74 15.16 -1.14
N ILE A 84 -4.11 14.28 -0.23
CA ILE A 84 -4.71 13.01 -0.59
C ILE A 84 -6.22 13.20 -0.73
N GLU A 85 -6.75 12.69 -1.81
CA GLU A 85 -8.16 12.82 -2.15
C GLU A 85 -8.77 11.43 -2.30
N PHE A 86 -9.83 11.17 -1.55
CA PHE A 86 -10.60 9.94 -1.63
C PHE A 86 -11.91 10.17 -2.38
N PHE A 87 -12.26 9.25 -3.24
CA PHE A 87 -13.58 9.16 -3.83
C PHE A 87 -14.31 7.95 -3.24
N VAL A 88 -15.19 8.20 -2.27
CA VAL A 88 -15.89 7.18 -1.49
C VAL A 88 -17.38 7.35 -1.62
N ASN A 89 -18.09 6.37 -2.16
CA ASN A 89 -19.56 6.35 -2.30
C ASN A 89 -20.16 7.60 -3.01
N GLY A 90 -19.42 8.18 -3.94
CA GLY A 90 -19.84 9.37 -4.69
C GLY A 90 -19.38 10.70 -4.09
N ASP A 91 -18.79 10.68 -2.90
CA ASP A 91 -18.27 11.87 -2.24
C ASP A 91 -16.75 11.99 -2.42
N ILE A 92 -16.28 13.23 -2.55
CA ILE A 92 -14.85 13.55 -2.56
C ILE A 92 -14.44 14.03 -1.16
N ILE A 93 -13.53 13.30 -0.54
CA ILE A 93 -12.94 13.65 0.75
C ILE A 93 -11.50 14.06 0.51
N ASN A 94 -11.18 15.32 0.81
CA ASN A 94 -9.84 15.86 0.66
C ASN A 94 -9.17 16.01 2.02
N HIS A 95 -7.92 15.55 2.14
CA HIS A 95 -7.13 15.68 3.35
C HIS A 95 -5.74 16.23 3.03
N LYS A 96 -5.38 17.34 3.68
CA LYS A 96 -4.02 17.90 3.66
C LYS A 96 -3.23 17.31 4.84
N PRO A 97 -2.28 16.41 4.59
CA PRO A 97 -1.50 15.81 5.67
C PRO A 97 -0.61 16.83 6.37
N GLN A 98 -0.47 16.67 7.68
CA GLN A 98 0.48 17.40 8.50
C GLN A 98 1.67 16.48 8.86
N ALA A 99 2.81 17.09 9.18
CA ALA A 99 3.97 16.34 9.68
C ALA A 99 3.60 15.56 10.95
N GLY A 100 3.86 14.26 10.95
CA GLY A 100 3.52 13.35 12.05
C GLY A 100 2.15 12.67 11.94
N ASP A 101 1.30 13.08 11.00
CA ASP A 101 0.04 12.36 10.75
C ASP A 101 0.31 10.92 10.30
N ILE A 102 -0.52 10.01 10.79
CA ILE A 102 -0.59 8.63 10.30
C ILE A 102 -2.00 8.38 9.80
N LEU A 103 -2.14 8.19 8.51
CA LEU A 103 -3.39 7.89 7.85
C LEU A 103 -3.52 6.39 7.62
N VAL A 104 -4.63 5.79 8.09
CA VAL A 104 -4.94 4.37 7.89
C VAL A 104 -6.30 4.22 7.21
N PHE A 105 -6.36 3.36 6.20
CA PHE A 105 -7.60 3.06 5.49
C PHE A 105 -7.54 1.66 4.85
N PRO A 106 -8.69 1.03 4.55
CA PRO A 106 -8.73 -0.19 3.77
C PRO A 106 -8.15 0.02 2.37
N SER A 107 -7.36 -0.96 1.91
CA SER A 107 -6.66 -0.85 0.63
C SER A 107 -7.54 -1.09 -0.60
N ASP A 108 -8.78 -1.57 -0.41
CA ASP A 108 -9.74 -1.95 -1.46
C ASP A 108 -10.92 -0.96 -1.54
N ASP A 109 -11.85 -1.24 -2.45
CA ASP A 109 -13.09 -0.48 -2.57
C ASP A 109 -13.83 -0.34 -1.22
N PRO A 110 -14.45 0.80 -0.95
CA PRO A 110 -14.64 1.97 -1.81
C PRO A 110 -13.55 3.06 -1.69
N TYR A 111 -12.36 2.76 -1.14
CA TYR A 111 -11.31 3.73 -0.82
C TYR A 111 -10.43 4.06 -2.03
N PHE A 112 -11.08 4.45 -3.12
CA PHE A 112 -10.41 4.92 -4.33
C PHE A 112 -9.80 6.29 -4.06
N HIS A 113 -8.48 6.43 -4.27
CA HIS A 113 -7.77 7.64 -3.86
C HIS A 113 -6.66 8.02 -4.83
N GLY A 114 -6.28 9.30 -4.76
CA GLY A 114 -5.18 9.88 -5.51
C GLY A 114 -4.47 10.97 -4.72
N VAL A 115 -3.34 11.45 -5.23
CA VAL A 115 -2.57 12.54 -4.62
C VAL A 115 -2.48 13.69 -5.59
N LYS A 116 -2.93 14.87 -5.16
CA LYS A 116 -2.84 16.10 -5.95
C LYS A 116 -1.40 16.49 -6.23
N THR A 117 -1.20 17.24 -7.29
CA THR A 117 0.12 17.76 -7.67
C THR A 117 0.78 18.50 -6.50
N ILE A 118 2.07 18.21 -6.33
CA ILE A 118 2.93 18.91 -5.37
C ILE A 118 3.65 20.01 -6.11
N TYR A 119 3.75 21.15 -5.47
CA TYR A 119 4.54 22.30 -5.93
C TYR A 119 5.16 23.01 -4.73
N ASN A 120 6.23 23.78 -4.97
CA ASN A 120 6.99 24.49 -3.94
C ASN A 120 7.46 23.57 -2.80
N GLY A 121 8.14 22.47 -3.14
CA GLY A 121 8.77 21.64 -2.14
C GLY A 121 8.75 20.15 -2.46
N GLU A 122 9.06 19.38 -1.44
CA GLU A 122 9.13 17.92 -1.53
C GLU A 122 8.31 17.30 -0.40
N LYS A 123 7.50 16.30 -0.73
CA LYS A 123 6.70 15.53 0.23
C LYS A 123 7.40 14.23 0.56
N PHE A 124 7.74 14.04 1.83
CA PHE A 124 8.32 12.80 2.34
C PHE A 124 7.30 12.05 3.17
N PHE A 125 7.21 10.75 2.94
CA PHE A 125 6.31 9.87 3.68
C PHE A 125 6.85 8.46 3.75
N VAL A 126 6.35 7.71 4.72
CA VAL A 126 6.65 6.29 4.90
C VAL A 126 5.35 5.52 4.73
N ARG A 127 5.37 4.44 3.99
CA ARG A 127 4.23 3.53 3.84
C ARG A 127 4.51 2.20 4.52
N ASN A 128 3.47 1.63 5.09
CA ASN A 128 3.43 0.26 5.56
C ASN A 128 2.03 -0.30 5.25
N PHE A 129 1.94 -1.57 4.98
CA PHE A 129 0.69 -2.24 4.66
C PHE A 129 0.47 -3.42 5.59
N VAL A 130 -0.78 -3.67 5.95
CA VAL A 130 -1.20 -5.00 6.35
C VAL A 130 -1.52 -5.74 5.07
N MET A 131 -0.82 -6.80 4.82
CA MET A 131 -0.96 -7.62 3.63
C MET A 131 -1.17 -9.09 4.01
N TYR A 132 -1.70 -9.86 3.10
CA TYR A 132 -1.85 -11.30 3.25
C TYR A 132 -1.35 -12.01 2.01
N THR A 133 -0.82 -13.22 2.21
CA THR A 133 -0.27 -14.04 1.14
C THR A 133 -1.23 -15.19 0.84
N PHE A 134 -1.50 -15.40 -0.42
CA PHE A 134 -2.19 -16.61 -0.85
C PHE A 134 -1.18 -17.76 -0.92
N PRO A 135 -1.46 -18.92 -0.36
CA PRO A 135 -0.81 -20.14 -0.80
C PRO A 135 -1.28 -20.36 -2.24
N GLY A 136 -0.51 -19.94 -3.21
CA GLY A 136 -0.82 -20.16 -4.61
C GLY A 136 -0.84 -21.66 -4.92
N THR A 137 -1.72 -22.07 -5.81
CA THR A 137 -1.59 -23.40 -6.42
C THR A 137 -0.30 -23.42 -7.23
N LYS A 138 0.30 -24.61 -7.43
CA LYS A 138 1.50 -24.77 -8.26
C LYS A 138 1.32 -24.11 -9.63
N GLU A 139 0.15 -24.29 -10.26
CA GLU A 139 -0.19 -23.70 -11.55
C GLU A 139 -0.15 -22.15 -11.51
N TRP A 140 -0.67 -21.55 -10.45
CA TRP A 140 -0.66 -20.11 -10.28
C TRP A 140 0.77 -19.58 -10.11
N LEU A 141 1.60 -20.24 -9.29
CA LEU A 141 3.02 -19.90 -9.10
C LEU A 141 3.83 -20.05 -10.39
N ASP A 142 3.59 -21.13 -11.15
CA ASP A 142 4.21 -21.35 -12.46
C ASP A 142 3.86 -20.24 -13.45
N ASN A 143 2.60 -19.78 -13.46
CA ASN A 143 2.17 -18.67 -14.28
C ASN A 143 2.85 -17.35 -13.88
N GLN A 144 2.99 -17.10 -12.58
CA GLN A 144 3.72 -15.95 -12.09
C GLN A 144 5.20 -15.96 -12.54
N LEU A 145 5.86 -17.10 -12.52
CA LEU A 145 7.24 -17.25 -12.99
C LEU A 145 7.40 -17.00 -14.48
N LYS A 146 6.42 -17.37 -15.31
CA LYS A 146 6.41 -17.09 -16.75
C LYS A 146 6.37 -15.60 -17.09
N PHE A 147 5.76 -14.80 -16.20
CA PHE A 147 5.64 -13.34 -16.35
C PHE A 147 6.74 -12.55 -15.63
N GLY A 148 7.84 -13.21 -15.27
CA GLY A 148 8.98 -12.55 -14.60
C GLY A 148 8.79 -12.33 -13.12
N ALA A 149 7.90 -13.10 -12.51
CA ALA A 149 7.59 -12.95 -11.09
C ALA A 149 8.73 -13.40 -10.18
N TYR A 150 8.84 -12.70 -9.27
CA TYR A 150 9.45 -12.49 -7.97
C TYR A 150 10.11 -13.71 -7.33
N ARG A 151 11.18 -13.42 -6.63
CA ARG A 151 11.98 -14.37 -5.86
C ARG A 151 11.16 -15.25 -4.95
N TRP A 152 10.16 -14.71 -4.26
CA TRP A 152 9.30 -15.47 -3.34
C TRP A 152 8.48 -16.57 -4.04
N ALA A 153 8.02 -16.36 -5.29
CA ALA A 153 7.30 -17.40 -6.03
C ALA A 153 8.18 -18.64 -6.31
N LYS A 154 9.48 -18.42 -6.54
CA LYS A 154 10.46 -19.50 -6.68
C LYS A 154 10.71 -20.24 -5.36
N GLU A 155 10.73 -19.51 -4.26
CA GLU A 155 10.90 -20.08 -2.93
C GLU A 155 9.68 -20.87 -2.51
N GLU A 156 8.47 -20.39 -2.80
CA GLU A 156 7.23 -21.08 -2.49
C GLU A 156 7.02 -22.34 -3.36
N LEU A 157 7.37 -22.31 -4.64
CA LEU A 157 7.37 -23.52 -5.48
C LEU A 157 8.28 -24.59 -4.92
N LYS A 158 9.48 -24.24 -4.50
CA LYS A 158 10.41 -25.18 -3.87
C LYS A 158 9.84 -25.80 -2.59
N ARG A 159 9.13 -24.98 -1.78
CA ARG A 159 8.47 -25.44 -0.57
C ARG A 159 7.39 -26.46 -0.88
N ILE A 160 6.50 -26.15 -1.84
CA ILE A 160 5.43 -27.06 -2.26
C ILE A 160 5.97 -28.36 -2.82
N GLU A 161 7.03 -28.31 -3.64
CA GLU A 161 7.68 -29.51 -4.21
C GLU A 161 8.37 -30.36 -3.15
N HIS A 162 8.85 -29.74 -2.07
CA HIS A 162 9.50 -30.46 -0.97
C HIS A 162 8.48 -31.11 -0.01
N ASP A 163 7.32 -30.46 0.15
CA ASP A 163 6.25 -30.92 1.05
C ASP A 163 5.28 -31.92 0.36
N ASP A 164 5.46 -32.22 -0.94
CA ASP A 164 4.67 -33.21 -1.68
C ASP A 164 5.32 -34.62 -1.59
N PRO A 165 4.80 -35.50 -0.74
CA PRO A 165 5.35 -36.84 -0.52
C PRO A 165 4.89 -37.85 -1.58
N ARG A 166 4.94 -37.53 -2.83
CA ARG A 166 4.68 -38.51 -3.90
C ARG A 166 5.79 -39.48 -4.09
#